data_d5a84898e4ab709bccfecfbbdc1ce11c
#
_entry.id   d5a84898e4ab709bccfecfbbdc1ce11c
#
_cell.length_a   1.000
_cell.length_b   1.000
_cell.length_c   1.000
_cell.angle_alpha   90.00
_cell.angle_beta   90.00
_cell.angle_gamma   90.00
#
_symmetry.space_group_name_H-M   'P 1'
#
loop_
_entity.id
_entity.type
_entity.pdbx_description
1 polymer ?
#
loop_
_entity_poly.entity_id
_entity_poly.type
_entity_poly.pdbx_seq_one_letter_code
_entity_poly.pdbx_strand_id
1 'polypeptide(L)'
;TGPLMRFTTYAQHYNFKAIEHLLHLHFSGRVHLVQDEREEICEGITCLRTGGHTPGLMSVAVETEGGTKIICSDVVPRYRNISEMTPCGIHYDVTEALQALETVSRMTRSADDILPGHDPAITERHPQVAPGVYRII
;
A
#
# COMPACT_ATOMS: atom_id res chain seq x y z
N THR A 1 -23.66 -6.56 -18.66
CA THR A 1 -22.24 -6.13 -18.64
C THR A 1 -22.20 -4.76 -17.94
N GLY A 2 -21.70 -4.73 -16.70
CA GLY A 2 -21.64 -3.52 -15.89
C GLY A 2 -20.68 -2.46 -16.47
N PRO A 3 -20.75 -1.21 -15.97
CA PRO A 3 -19.96 -0.08 -16.49
C PRO A 3 -18.43 -0.35 -16.55
N LEU A 4 -17.90 -1.14 -15.63
CA LEU A 4 -16.47 -1.50 -15.57
C LEU A 4 -15.99 -2.32 -16.76
N MET A 5 -16.87 -3.07 -17.41
CA MET A 5 -16.52 -3.86 -18.60
C MET A 5 -16.45 -3.05 -19.90
N ARG A 6 -16.88 -1.79 -19.89
CA ARG A 6 -16.78 -0.89 -21.05
C ARG A 6 -15.39 -0.27 -21.22
N PHE A 7 -14.55 -0.31 -20.17
CA PHE A 7 -13.20 0.24 -20.22
C PHE A 7 -12.21 -0.91 -20.39
N THR A 8 -11.85 -1.21 -21.63
CA THR A 8 -10.83 -2.22 -21.97
C THR A 8 -9.51 -2.01 -21.22
N THR A 9 -9.21 -0.78 -20.85
CA THR A 9 -8.05 -0.40 -20.05
C THR A 9 -8.06 -1.05 -18.66
N TYR A 10 -9.23 -1.16 -18.01
CA TYR A 10 -9.30 -1.79 -16.68
C TYR A 10 -9.08 -3.31 -16.74
N ALA A 11 -9.60 -3.99 -17.75
CA ALA A 11 -9.44 -5.43 -17.91
C ALA A 11 -7.96 -5.83 -18.10
N GLN A 12 -7.13 -4.96 -18.65
CA GLN A 12 -5.71 -5.19 -18.87
C GLN A 12 -4.88 -5.11 -17.58
N HIS A 13 -5.38 -4.43 -16.54
CA HIS A 13 -4.70 -4.29 -15.25
C HIS A 13 -4.99 -5.43 -14.27
N TYR A 14 -5.98 -6.29 -14.56
CA TYR A 14 -6.34 -7.39 -13.70
C TYR A 14 -5.84 -8.73 -14.25
N ASN A 15 -5.03 -9.42 -13.46
CA ASN A 15 -4.63 -10.78 -13.75
C ASN A 15 -5.77 -11.74 -13.41
N PHE A 16 -6.46 -12.26 -14.42
CA PHE A 16 -7.59 -13.18 -14.23
C PHE A 16 -7.23 -14.42 -13.38
N LYS A 17 -6.05 -15.01 -13.59
CA LYS A 17 -5.59 -16.16 -12.79
C LYS A 17 -5.40 -15.80 -11.31
N ALA A 18 -4.95 -14.58 -11.01
CA ALA A 18 -4.83 -14.12 -9.63
C ALA A 18 -6.19 -13.96 -8.96
N ILE A 19 -7.19 -13.44 -9.69
CA ILE A 19 -8.57 -13.32 -9.20
C ILE A 19 -9.16 -14.71 -8.95
N GLU A 20 -9.03 -15.64 -9.88
CA GLU A 20 -9.50 -17.01 -9.74
C GLU A 20 -8.87 -17.68 -8.51
N HIS A 21 -7.55 -17.52 -8.34
CA HIS A 21 -6.84 -18.07 -7.18
C HIS A 21 -7.32 -17.44 -5.86
N LEU A 22 -7.51 -16.12 -5.82
CA LEU A 22 -8.05 -15.42 -4.65
C LEU A 22 -9.44 -15.93 -4.26
N LEU A 23 -10.33 -16.13 -5.24
CA LEU A 23 -11.64 -16.68 -4.99
C LEU A 23 -11.55 -18.10 -4.41
N HIS A 24 -10.67 -18.94 -4.97
CA HIS A 24 -10.43 -20.28 -4.44
C HIS A 24 -9.95 -20.26 -2.98
N LEU A 25 -9.01 -19.36 -2.65
CA LEU A 25 -8.54 -19.16 -1.28
C LEU A 25 -9.67 -18.69 -0.36
N HIS A 26 -10.50 -17.76 -0.84
CA HIS A 26 -11.64 -17.22 -0.07
C HIS A 26 -12.64 -18.33 0.29
N PHE A 27 -13.07 -19.13 -0.69
CA PHE A 27 -14.01 -20.24 -0.46
C PHE A 27 -13.40 -21.39 0.38
N SER A 28 -12.07 -21.50 0.45
CA SER A 28 -11.40 -22.44 1.33
C SER A 28 -11.12 -21.89 2.73
N GLY A 29 -11.64 -20.71 3.08
CA GLY A 29 -11.46 -20.10 4.40
C GLY A 29 -10.05 -19.58 4.69
N ARG A 30 -9.24 -19.33 3.64
CA ARG A 30 -7.85 -18.88 3.76
C ARG A 30 -7.66 -17.38 3.51
N VAL A 31 -8.74 -16.64 3.40
CA VAL A 31 -8.72 -15.18 3.23
C VAL A 31 -9.37 -14.53 4.44
N HIS A 32 -8.62 -13.65 5.09
CA HIS A 32 -9.14 -12.74 6.09
C HIS A 32 -9.44 -11.39 5.43
N LEU A 33 -10.65 -10.88 5.60
CA LEU A 33 -11.07 -9.59 5.07
C LEU A 33 -10.93 -8.53 6.17
N VAL A 34 -10.01 -7.60 6.01
CA VAL A 34 -9.86 -6.45 6.89
C VAL A 34 -11.08 -5.56 6.75
N GLN A 35 -11.81 -5.35 7.85
CA GLN A 35 -13.07 -4.59 7.89
C GLN A 35 -12.87 -3.19 8.48
N ASP A 36 -12.00 -3.08 9.47
CA ASP A 36 -11.75 -1.85 10.21
C ASP A 36 -10.78 -0.92 9.47
N GLU A 37 -10.77 0.35 9.84
CA GLU A 37 -9.81 1.32 9.32
C GLU A 37 -8.38 0.97 9.72
N ARG A 38 -8.21 0.32 10.87
CA ARG A 38 -6.94 -0.18 11.39
C ARG A 38 -7.17 -1.53 12.07
N GLU A 39 -6.46 -2.55 11.60
CA GLU A 39 -6.57 -3.91 12.13
C GLU A 39 -5.21 -4.55 12.26
N GLU A 40 -4.82 -4.96 13.46
CA GLU A 40 -3.62 -5.76 13.69
C GLU A 40 -3.91 -7.21 13.29
N ILE A 41 -3.24 -7.68 12.23
CA ILE A 41 -3.44 -9.01 11.66
C ILE A 41 -2.54 -10.09 12.28
N CYS A 42 -1.43 -9.68 12.84
CA CYS A 42 -0.56 -10.46 13.72
C CYS A 42 0.33 -9.49 14.50
N GLU A 43 1.02 -9.97 15.53
CA GLU A 43 1.87 -9.15 16.40
C GLU A 43 2.84 -8.29 15.59
N GLY A 44 2.73 -6.98 15.77
CA GLY A 44 3.55 -5.97 15.12
C GLY A 44 3.24 -5.70 13.65
N ILE A 45 2.17 -6.28 13.08
CA ILE A 45 1.75 -6.02 11.70
C ILE A 45 0.30 -5.55 11.66
N THR A 46 0.11 -4.30 11.27
CA THR A 46 -1.21 -3.65 11.21
C THR A 46 -1.55 -3.26 9.79
N CYS A 47 -2.72 -3.68 9.28
CA CYS A 47 -3.31 -3.16 8.07
C CYS A 47 -4.01 -1.81 8.34
N LEU A 48 -3.79 -0.86 7.45
CA LEU A 48 -4.39 0.48 7.48
C LEU A 48 -5.20 0.64 6.20
N ARG A 49 -6.52 0.76 6.31
CA ARG A 49 -7.37 1.05 5.16
C ARG A 49 -7.24 2.52 4.81
N THR A 50 -6.46 2.81 3.80
CA THR A 50 -6.12 4.17 3.37
C THR A 50 -7.01 4.69 2.26
N GLY A 51 -7.48 3.83 1.37
CA GLY A 51 -8.33 4.24 0.25
C GLY A 51 -7.61 5.16 -0.75
N GLY A 52 -8.38 6.01 -1.41
CA GLY A 52 -7.94 7.08 -2.29
C GLY A 52 -7.56 6.65 -3.70
N HIS A 53 -6.49 5.90 -3.89
CA HIS A 53 -6.12 5.34 -5.20
C HIS A 53 -7.16 4.33 -5.69
N THR A 54 -7.56 3.42 -4.80
CA THR A 54 -8.72 2.54 -4.97
C THR A 54 -9.50 2.46 -3.65
N PRO A 55 -10.81 2.14 -3.65
CA PRO A 55 -11.60 2.06 -2.41
C PRO A 55 -11.09 1.05 -1.39
N GLY A 56 -10.42 0.00 -1.85
CA GLY A 56 -9.87 -1.07 -1.00
C GLY A 56 -8.37 -0.99 -0.77
N LEU A 57 -7.72 0.14 -1.13
CA LEU A 57 -6.28 0.29 -0.93
C LEU A 57 -5.94 0.25 0.56
N MET A 58 -4.90 -0.52 0.88
CA MET A 58 -4.33 -0.62 2.22
C MET A 58 -2.85 -0.33 2.21
N SER A 59 -2.39 0.31 3.29
CA SER A 59 -0.99 0.34 3.68
C SER A 59 -0.76 -0.64 4.82
N VAL A 60 0.48 -1.06 5.04
CA VAL A 60 0.83 -1.99 6.13
C VAL A 60 1.87 -1.32 7.03
N ALA A 61 1.52 -1.14 8.30
CA ALA A 61 2.45 -0.72 9.32
C ALA A 61 3.13 -1.95 9.94
N VAL A 62 4.45 -1.91 10.03
CA VAL A 62 5.30 -2.97 10.59
C VAL A 62 6.13 -2.38 11.72
N GLU A 63 5.98 -2.93 12.92
CA GLU A 63 6.80 -2.57 14.07
C GLU A 63 8.18 -3.22 13.93
N THR A 64 9.23 -2.42 14.04
CA THR A 64 10.62 -2.87 13.97
C THR A 64 11.41 -2.34 15.17
N GLU A 65 12.64 -2.83 15.37
CA GLU A 65 13.55 -2.29 16.40
C GLU A 65 13.82 -0.78 16.18
N GLY A 66 13.80 -0.32 14.92
CA GLY A 66 14.00 1.08 14.53
C GLY A 66 12.72 1.93 14.60
N GLY A 67 11.56 1.34 15.01
CA GLY A 67 10.24 1.98 15.04
C GLY A 67 9.33 1.50 13.92
N THR A 68 8.16 2.10 13.83
CA THR A 68 7.14 1.72 12.83
C THR A 68 7.58 2.08 11.41
N LYS A 69 7.56 1.11 10.51
CA LYS A 69 7.75 1.29 9.07
C LYS A 69 6.41 1.10 8.34
N ILE A 70 6.14 1.92 7.33
CA ILE A 70 4.87 1.83 6.58
C ILE A 70 5.14 1.46 5.14
N ILE A 71 4.64 0.30 4.72
CA ILE A 71 4.59 -0.12 3.32
C ILE A 71 3.36 0.54 2.70
N CYS A 72 3.58 1.54 1.86
CA CYS A 72 2.54 2.47 1.43
C CYS A 72 1.82 2.06 0.15
N SER A 73 2.40 1.16 -0.69
CA SER A 73 1.82 0.86 -2.01
C SER A 73 1.55 2.15 -2.79
N ASP A 74 0.38 2.29 -3.41
CA ASP A 74 -0.02 3.43 -4.24
C ASP A 74 -0.57 4.64 -3.45
N VAL A 75 -0.57 4.59 -2.12
CA VAL A 75 -0.78 5.80 -1.29
C VAL A 75 0.38 6.76 -1.46
N VAL A 76 1.62 6.21 -1.38
CA VAL A 76 2.85 6.94 -1.61
C VAL A 76 3.63 6.24 -2.72
N PRO A 77 3.34 6.49 -3.99
CA PRO A 77 4.09 5.87 -5.09
C PRO A 77 5.57 6.24 -5.06
N ARG A 78 5.90 7.49 -4.71
CA ARG A 78 7.26 8.01 -4.63
C ARG A 78 7.44 8.89 -3.40
N TYR A 79 8.64 9.04 -2.89
CA TYR A 79 8.98 9.95 -1.78
C TYR A 79 8.53 11.38 -2.03
N ARG A 80 8.54 11.82 -3.29
CA ARG A 80 8.04 13.13 -3.68
C ARG A 80 6.55 13.32 -3.35
N ASN A 81 5.73 12.29 -3.44
CA ASN A 81 4.30 12.38 -3.12
C ASN A 81 4.08 12.79 -1.67
N ILE A 82 4.86 12.23 -0.74
CA ILE A 82 4.73 12.57 0.67
C ILE A 82 5.40 13.91 1.01
N SER A 83 6.56 14.21 0.42
CA SER A 83 7.28 15.47 0.72
C SER A 83 6.54 16.72 0.20
N GLU A 84 5.77 16.59 -0.88
CA GLU A 84 4.99 17.68 -1.49
C GLU A 84 3.49 17.57 -1.15
N MET A 85 3.08 16.58 -0.35
CA MET A 85 1.67 16.29 -0.05
C MET A 85 0.81 16.23 -1.32
N THR A 86 1.35 15.61 -2.37
CA THR A 86 0.72 15.48 -3.68
C THR A 86 0.28 14.04 -3.89
N PRO A 87 -1.03 13.76 -4.06
CA PRO A 87 -1.52 12.40 -4.21
C PRO A 87 -1.07 11.76 -5.53
N CYS A 88 -1.21 10.45 -5.61
CA CYS A 88 -1.03 9.71 -6.86
C CYS A 88 -1.91 10.31 -7.97
N GLY A 89 -1.36 10.48 -9.18
CA GLY A 89 -2.11 11.02 -10.32
C GLY A 89 -3.27 10.12 -10.79
N ILE A 90 -3.25 8.85 -10.39
CA ILE A 90 -4.35 7.90 -10.61
C ILE A 90 -5.03 7.69 -9.26
N HIS A 91 -6.24 8.17 -9.09
CA HIS A 91 -7.01 8.04 -7.85
C HIS A 91 -8.50 7.91 -8.14
N TYR A 92 -9.17 7.18 -7.26
CA TYR A 92 -10.63 7.04 -7.25
C TYR A 92 -11.28 8.25 -6.56
N ASP A 93 -10.70 8.67 -5.41
CA ASP A 93 -11.12 9.83 -4.64
C ASP A 93 -9.91 10.63 -4.18
N VAL A 94 -9.84 11.90 -4.58
CA VAL A 94 -8.72 12.79 -4.25
C VAL A 94 -8.70 13.18 -2.77
N THR A 95 -9.87 13.30 -2.16
CA THR A 95 -9.99 13.67 -0.74
C THR A 95 -9.46 12.53 0.13
N GLU A 96 -9.89 11.31 -0.13
CA GLU A 96 -9.34 10.12 0.55
C GLU A 96 -7.84 9.97 0.30
N ALA A 97 -7.35 10.22 -0.92
CA ALA A 97 -5.93 10.14 -1.24
C ALA A 97 -5.09 11.15 -0.46
N LEU A 98 -5.57 12.37 -0.26
CA LEU A 98 -4.92 13.38 0.59
C LEU A 98 -4.94 12.98 2.06
N GLN A 99 -6.08 12.49 2.57
CA GLN A 99 -6.20 11.99 3.94
C GLN A 99 -5.27 10.79 4.20
N ALA A 100 -5.09 9.92 3.21
CA ALA A 100 -4.16 8.81 3.28
C ALA A 100 -2.70 9.28 3.42
N LEU A 101 -2.29 10.29 2.63
CA LEU A 101 -0.96 10.91 2.76
C LEU A 101 -0.76 11.53 4.15
N GLU A 102 -1.76 12.27 4.64
CA GLU A 102 -1.70 12.84 6.00
C GLU A 102 -1.58 11.76 7.07
N THR A 103 -2.32 10.66 6.94
CA THR A 103 -2.27 9.53 7.87
C THR A 103 -0.88 8.91 7.91
N VAL A 104 -0.30 8.62 6.76
CA VAL A 104 1.08 8.10 6.66
C VAL A 104 2.08 9.09 7.26
N SER A 105 1.96 10.38 6.92
CA SER A 105 2.86 11.42 7.42
C SER A 105 2.82 11.56 8.96
N ARG A 106 1.64 11.41 9.57
CA ARG A 106 1.50 11.48 11.04
C ARG A 106 2.04 10.25 11.76
N MET A 107 2.06 9.11 11.11
CA MET A 107 2.52 7.84 11.70
C MET A 107 4.03 7.64 11.57
N THR A 108 4.71 8.43 10.75
CA THR A 108 6.13 8.29 10.46
C THR A 108 6.93 9.46 11.05
N ARG A 109 8.18 9.20 11.45
CA ARG A 109 9.09 10.20 12.02
C ARG A 109 10.01 10.79 10.95
N SER A 110 10.27 10.02 9.91
CA SER A 110 11.15 10.38 8.81
C SER A 110 10.73 9.72 7.50
N ALA A 111 11.32 10.17 6.39
CA ALA A 111 11.11 9.54 5.09
C ALA A 111 11.63 8.08 5.04
N ASP A 112 12.56 7.71 5.92
CA ASP A 112 13.09 6.34 5.98
C ASP A 112 12.13 5.36 6.69
N ASP A 113 11.09 5.87 7.32
CA ASP A 113 9.99 5.07 7.86
C ASP A 113 8.94 4.72 6.79
N ILE A 114 9.05 5.32 5.59
CA ILE A 114 8.08 5.18 4.49
C ILE A 114 8.69 4.30 3.39
N LEU A 115 7.96 3.24 3.02
CA LEU A 115 8.33 2.37 1.90
C LEU A 115 7.36 2.62 0.74
N PRO A 116 7.75 3.47 -0.22
CA PRO A 116 6.91 3.82 -1.37
C PRO A 116 6.74 2.64 -2.32
N GLY A 117 5.60 2.61 -3.04
CA GLY A 117 5.28 1.51 -3.95
C GLY A 117 6.15 1.42 -5.20
N HIS A 118 6.62 2.57 -5.73
CA HIS A 118 7.22 2.66 -7.06
C HIS A 118 8.45 3.57 -7.12
N ASP A 119 9.14 3.81 -6.01
CA ASP A 119 10.32 4.68 -6.01
C ASP A 119 11.61 3.86 -5.94
N PRO A 120 12.47 3.88 -6.98
CA PRO A 120 13.75 3.19 -6.95
C PRO A 120 14.70 3.74 -5.87
N ALA A 121 14.52 4.97 -5.40
CA ALA A 121 15.31 5.57 -4.34
C ALA A 121 15.22 4.81 -3.01
N ILE A 122 14.27 3.90 -2.84
CA ILE A 122 14.21 3.00 -1.68
C ILE A 122 15.48 2.18 -1.52
N THR A 123 16.11 1.76 -2.61
CA THR A 123 17.35 0.99 -2.58
C THR A 123 18.59 1.84 -2.25
N GLU A 124 18.48 3.16 -2.40
CA GLU A 124 19.55 4.10 -2.05
C GLU A 124 19.50 4.48 -0.56
N ARG A 125 18.31 4.43 0.04
CA ARG A 125 18.04 4.82 1.43
C ARG A 125 18.33 3.72 2.45
N HIS A 126 18.32 2.46 2.02
CA HIS A 126 18.43 1.32 2.90
C HIS A 126 19.64 0.46 2.56
N PRO A 127 20.41 -0.04 3.54
CA PRO A 127 21.60 -0.83 3.28
C PRO A 127 21.26 -2.18 2.64
N GLN A 128 21.94 -2.48 1.55
CA GLN A 128 21.87 -3.80 0.95
C GLN A 128 22.64 -4.81 1.79
N VAL A 129 22.00 -5.88 2.22
CA VAL A 129 22.57 -6.94 3.07
C VAL A 129 22.86 -8.23 2.31
N ALA A 130 22.23 -8.41 1.13
CA ALA A 130 22.51 -9.47 0.17
C ALA A 130 22.05 -9.02 -1.23
N PRO A 131 22.42 -9.68 -2.32
CA PRO A 131 21.97 -9.30 -3.66
C PRO A 131 20.44 -9.18 -3.74
N GLY A 132 19.94 -7.97 -4.00
CA GLY A 132 18.50 -7.65 -4.07
C GLY A 132 17.75 -7.63 -2.72
N VAL A 133 18.46 -7.74 -1.58
CA VAL A 133 17.86 -7.72 -0.23
C VAL A 133 18.36 -6.50 0.52
N TYR A 134 17.42 -5.68 1.01
CA TYR A 134 17.69 -4.45 1.75
C TYR A 134 17.15 -4.55 3.17
N ARG A 135 17.90 -4.02 4.14
CA ARG A 135 17.48 -3.99 5.54
C ARG A 135 16.70 -2.71 5.81
N ILE A 136 15.46 -2.88 6.28
CA ILE A 136 14.56 -1.80 6.68
C ILE A 136 14.45 -1.83 8.21
N ILE A 137 15.11 -0.89 8.89
CA ILE A 137 15.10 -0.78 10.36
C ILE A 137 15.04 0.69 10.78
#